data_edab546051eb7f7a2ba3ed5f3148e9f7
#
_entry.id   edab546051eb7f7a2ba3ed5f3148e9f7
#
_cell.length_a   1.000
_cell.length_b   1.000
_cell.length_c   1.000
_cell.angle_alpha   90.00
_cell.angle_beta   90.00
_cell.angle_gamma   90.00
#
_symmetry.space_group_name_H-M   'P 1'
#
loop_
_entity.id
_entity.type
_entity.pdbx_description
1 polymer ?
#
loop_
_entity_poly.entity_id
_entity_poly.type
_entity_poly.pdbx_seq_one_letter_code
_entity_poly.pdbx_strand_id
1 'polypeptide(L)'
;VYDKMDNKTKEYYRNKIKEISKKTKISEIYITRKMLEIANTKEIGSKQSHIGYYLIDKGVSELYIGLKRKKKDSISEKSKTRIYICFTTFITMIFSIIIGYLVNKMTNNIYLGFIGFILFLIPVSELVIQLIQYILSKIVKPKLIPKLDLTNGIDEENTTMVVIPTIIKSKEKVKELMRKLEVYYLANESSNIYFTLLGDCSESTKKEEDFDNEVIEEGKKQVDKLNQKYKVDEKELPIFNFIYRERKFNKKENSYLGWERKRGMLNQFNEYILGNIQNPFRENTIENKIEKEQSKIKKQPKAENKKEKTKETKKGGEK
;
A
#
# COMPACT_ATOMS: atom_id res chain seq x y z
N VAL A 1 10.03 -11.22 -14.50
CA VAL A 1 8.93 -10.30 -14.10
C VAL A 1 8.28 -9.65 -15.33
N TYR A 2 9.04 -9.12 -16.33
CA TYR A 2 8.46 -8.43 -17.51
C TYR A 2 7.46 -9.33 -18.27
N ASP A 3 7.77 -10.59 -18.47
CA ASP A 3 6.90 -11.53 -19.20
C ASP A 3 5.58 -11.82 -18.48
N LYS A 4 5.58 -11.73 -17.17
CA LYS A 4 4.40 -11.90 -16.30
C LYS A 4 3.54 -10.61 -16.15
N MET A 5 3.90 -9.52 -16.82
CA MET A 5 3.14 -8.27 -16.78
C MET A 5 1.96 -8.26 -17.73
N ASP A 6 0.93 -7.46 -17.39
CA ASP A 6 -0.20 -7.24 -18.28
C ASP A 6 0.21 -6.47 -19.57
N ASN A 7 -0.57 -6.62 -20.62
CA ASN A 7 -0.26 -6.04 -21.93
C ASN A 7 -0.18 -4.51 -21.89
N LYS A 8 -1.01 -3.86 -21.08
CA LYS A 8 -0.98 -2.38 -20.91
C LYS A 8 0.34 -1.91 -20.29
N THR A 9 0.85 -2.66 -19.30
CA THR A 9 2.15 -2.37 -18.67
C THR A 9 3.31 -2.59 -19.63
N LYS A 10 3.29 -3.69 -20.41
CA LYS A 10 4.29 -3.95 -21.45
C LYS A 10 4.31 -2.84 -22.50
N GLU A 11 3.14 -2.42 -22.97
CA GLU A 11 3.01 -1.31 -23.92
C GLU A 11 3.52 0.02 -23.32
N TYR A 12 3.17 0.30 -22.06
CA TYR A 12 3.65 1.49 -21.36
C TYR A 12 5.18 1.54 -21.29
N TYR A 13 5.84 0.42 -20.99
CA TYR A 13 7.30 0.34 -20.97
C TYR A 13 7.92 0.54 -22.34
N ARG A 14 7.36 -0.08 -23.39
CA ARG A 14 7.80 0.14 -24.78
C ARG A 14 7.65 1.60 -25.19
N ASN A 15 6.54 2.25 -24.84
CA ASN A 15 6.33 3.67 -25.11
C ASN A 15 7.33 4.57 -24.35
N LYS A 16 7.73 4.19 -23.13
CA LYS A 16 8.79 4.89 -22.40
C LYS A 16 10.16 4.75 -23.07
N ILE A 17 10.51 3.57 -23.58
CA ILE A 17 11.73 3.36 -24.36
C ILE A 17 11.72 4.22 -25.63
N LYS A 18 10.61 4.24 -26.37
CA LYS A 18 10.43 5.12 -27.55
C LYS A 18 10.58 6.61 -27.19
N GLU A 19 10.01 7.05 -26.06
CA GLU A 19 10.16 8.42 -25.58
C GLU A 19 11.63 8.78 -25.29
N ILE A 20 12.37 7.88 -24.64
CA ILE A 20 13.81 8.05 -24.37
C ILE A 20 14.60 8.07 -25.68
N SER A 21 14.31 7.16 -26.62
CA SER A 21 14.94 7.07 -27.92
C SER A 21 14.78 8.39 -28.70
N LYS A 22 13.58 8.94 -28.78
CA LYS A 22 13.31 10.23 -29.43
C LYS A 22 14.07 11.38 -28.77
N LYS A 23 14.19 11.40 -27.44
CA LYS A 23 14.88 12.47 -26.68
C LYS A 23 16.40 12.38 -26.81
N THR A 24 16.95 11.18 -26.83
CA THR A 24 18.40 10.93 -26.84
C THR A 24 18.99 10.73 -28.23
N LYS A 25 18.14 10.49 -29.24
CA LYS A 25 18.51 10.06 -30.60
C LYS A 25 19.33 8.77 -30.62
N ILE A 26 19.08 7.87 -29.68
CA ILE A 26 19.71 6.55 -29.56
C ILE A 26 18.65 5.50 -29.90
N SER A 27 19.07 4.40 -30.56
CA SER A 27 18.14 3.32 -30.92
C SER A 27 17.51 2.64 -29.70
N GLU A 28 16.26 2.21 -29.83
CA GLU A 28 15.51 1.52 -28.77
C GLU A 28 16.22 0.26 -28.29
N ILE A 29 16.84 -0.48 -29.23
CA ILE A 29 17.60 -1.70 -28.96
C ILE A 29 18.81 -1.40 -28.06
N TYR A 30 19.55 -0.36 -28.37
CA TYR A 30 20.72 0.02 -27.56
C TYR A 30 20.32 0.47 -26.14
N ILE A 31 19.24 1.25 -26.02
CA ILE A 31 18.69 1.68 -24.73
C ILE A 31 18.29 0.46 -23.90
N THR A 32 17.56 -0.49 -24.49
CA THR A 32 17.12 -1.71 -23.82
C THR A 32 18.29 -2.56 -23.37
N ARG A 33 19.31 -2.75 -24.24
CA ARG A 33 20.53 -3.51 -23.91
C ARG A 33 21.27 -2.86 -22.74
N LYS A 34 21.45 -1.54 -22.79
CA LYS A 34 22.14 -0.80 -21.73
C LYS A 34 21.40 -0.84 -20.40
N MET A 35 20.08 -0.75 -20.45
CA MET A 35 19.22 -0.89 -19.27
C MET A 35 19.34 -2.28 -18.63
N LEU A 36 19.32 -3.34 -19.43
CA LEU A 36 19.50 -4.72 -18.96
C LEU A 36 20.91 -4.93 -18.38
N GLU A 37 21.94 -4.38 -19.03
CA GLU A 37 23.31 -4.42 -18.52
C GLU A 37 23.38 -3.82 -17.11
N ILE A 38 22.81 -2.63 -16.89
CA ILE A 38 22.80 -1.98 -15.58
C ILE A 38 21.99 -2.81 -14.57
N ALA A 39 20.80 -3.30 -14.95
CA ALA A 39 19.96 -4.09 -14.06
C ALA A 39 20.62 -5.39 -13.61
N ASN A 40 21.35 -6.07 -14.51
CA ASN A 40 22.03 -7.34 -14.21
C ASN A 40 23.25 -7.18 -13.28
N THR A 41 23.78 -5.96 -13.10
CA THR A 41 24.83 -5.70 -12.09
C THR A 41 24.30 -5.60 -10.68
N LYS A 42 23.00 -5.56 -10.49
CA LYS A 42 22.36 -5.38 -9.18
C LYS A 42 21.95 -6.72 -8.56
N GLU A 43 21.75 -6.72 -7.26
CA GLU A 43 21.33 -7.91 -6.52
C GLU A 43 19.98 -8.43 -7.01
N ILE A 44 19.91 -9.71 -7.30
CA ILE A 44 18.68 -10.39 -7.77
C ILE A 44 17.59 -10.25 -6.71
N GLY A 45 16.36 -9.86 -7.14
CA GLY A 45 15.23 -9.62 -6.25
C GLY A 45 15.15 -8.20 -5.68
N SER A 46 16.18 -7.36 -5.85
CA SER A 46 16.11 -5.95 -5.50
C SER A 46 15.27 -5.16 -6.51
N LYS A 47 14.71 -4.01 -6.09
CA LYS A 47 14.01 -3.09 -7.01
C LYS A 47 14.89 -2.64 -8.19
N GLN A 48 16.18 -2.59 -7.97
CA GLN A 48 17.18 -2.14 -8.94
C GLN A 48 17.51 -3.19 -10.00
N SER A 49 17.21 -4.47 -9.75
CA SER A 49 17.34 -5.53 -10.77
C SER A 49 16.17 -5.53 -11.75
N HIS A 50 15.13 -4.71 -11.51
CA HIS A 50 13.95 -4.65 -12.35
C HIS A 50 14.02 -3.50 -13.36
N ILE A 51 13.73 -3.78 -14.64
CA ILE A 51 13.81 -2.79 -15.73
C ILE A 51 12.92 -1.56 -15.54
N GLY A 52 11.77 -1.72 -14.89
CA GLY A 52 10.86 -0.62 -14.58
C GLY A 52 11.50 0.47 -13.71
N TYR A 53 12.45 0.12 -12.85
CA TYR A 53 13.18 1.08 -12.04
C TYR A 53 13.90 2.14 -12.91
N TYR A 54 14.45 1.73 -14.05
CA TYR A 54 15.16 2.60 -14.99
C TYR A 54 14.25 3.33 -15.98
N LEU A 55 12.99 2.91 -16.12
CA LEU A 55 12.04 3.55 -17.05
C LEU A 55 11.12 4.57 -16.37
N ILE A 56 10.70 4.33 -15.12
CA ILE A 56 9.63 5.09 -14.48
C ILE A 56 9.92 5.54 -13.04
N ASP A 57 11.03 5.09 -12.43
CA ASP A 57 11.39 5.38 -11.04
C ASP A 57 12.75 6.11 -10.97
N LYS A 58 13.39 6.06 -9.82
CA LYS A 58 14.64 6.79 -9.50
C LYS A 58 15.80 6.41 -10.40
N GLY A 59 15.85 5.18 -10.92
CA GLY A 59 16.88 4.68 -11.82
C GLY A 59 16.94 5.33 -13.20
N VAL A 60 15.93 6.14 -13.58
CA VAL A 60 15.92 6.86 -14.87
C VAL A 60 17.20 7.71 -15.05
N SER A 61 17.67 8.35 -13.99
CA SER A 61 18.89 9.16 -14.04
C SER A 61 20.15 8.31 -14.28
N GLU A 62 20.22 7.12 -13.66
CA GLU A 62 21.31 6.16 -13.84
C GLU A 62 21.35 5.64 -15.28
N LEU A 63 20.18 5.36 -15.88
CA LEU A 63 20.10 5.00 -17.29
C LEU A 63 20.63 6.12 -18.21
N TYR A 64 20.25 7.36 -17.99
CA TYR A 64 20.75 8.50 -18.80
C TYR A 64 22.27 8.67 -18.67
N ILE A 65 22.86 8.46 -17.48
CA ILE A 65 24.31 8.45 -17.27
C ILE A 65 24.94 7.30 -18.08
N GLY A 66 24.37 6.08 -18.01
CA GLY A 66 24.83 4.93 -18.79
C GLY A 66 24.78 5.14 -20.30
N LEU A 67 23.82 5.95 -20.78
CA LEU A 67 23.68 6.35 -22.18
C LEU A 67 24.60 7.52 -22.57
N LYS A 68 25.42 8.04 -21.64
CA LYS A 68 26.26 9.24 -21.83
C LYS A 68 25.43 10.46 -22.30
N ARG A 69 24.25 10.63 -21.77
CA ARG A 69 23.32 11.73 -22.08
C ARG A 69 22.89 12.43 -20.80
N LYS A 70 22.66 13.76 -20.90
CA LYS A 70 22.06 14.52 -19.80
C LYS A 70 20.54 14.33 -19.84
N LYS A 71 19.96 13.95 -18.70
CA LYS A 71 18.50 14.02 -18.53
C LYS A 71 18.12 15.50 -18.50
N LYS A 72 17.22 15.92 -19.38
CA LYS A 72 16.65 17.27 -19.27
C LYS A 72 15.86 17.33 -17.96
N ASP A 73 16.25 18.24 -17.08
CA ASP A 73 15.59 18.41 -15.80
C ASP A 73 14.11 18.71 -16.01
N SER A 74 13.26 17.79 -15.57
CA SER A 74 11.85 18.07 -15.42
C SER A 74 11.67 18.95 -14.18
N ILE A 75 10.68 19.86 -14.23
CA ILE A 75 10.31 20.65 -13.05
C ILE A 75 10.15 19.71 -11.86
N SER A 76 10.88 19.99 -10.78
CA SER A 76 10.85 19.19 -9.54
C SER A 76 9.40 19.08 -9.03
N GLU A 77 9.03 17.96 -8.45
CA GLU A 77 7.69 17.78 -7.83
C GLU A 77 7.41 18.86 -6.77
N LYS A 78 8.43 19.26 -6.00
CA LYS A 78 8.32 20.38 -5.06
C LYS A 78 8.01 21.70 -5.78
N SER A 79 8.60 21.93 -6.94
CA SER A 79 8.32 23.16 -7.74
C SER A 79 6.93 23.12 -8.35
N LYS A 80 6.44 21.98 -8.83
CA LYS A 80 5.07 21.82 -9.32
C LYS A 80 4.05 22.11 -8.22
N THR A 81 4.26 21.55 -7.02
CA THR A 81 3.39 21.83 -5.87
C THR A 81 3.40 23.30 -5.49
N ARG A 82 4.57 23.95 -5.50
CA ARG A 82 4.68 25.39 -5.23
C ARG A 82 3.95 26.23 -6.28
N ILE A 83 4.12 25.91 -7.55
CA ILE A 83 3.40 26.59 -8.64
C ILE A 83 1.88 26.45 -8.46
N TYR A 84 1.41 25.25 -8.16
CA TYR A 84 -0.01 25.00 -7.91
C TYR A 84 -0.55 25.83 -6.74
N ILE A 85 0.16 25.83 -5.59
CA ILE A 85 -0.24 26.61 -4.41
C ILE A 85 -0.25 28.12 -4.73
N CYS A 86 0.83 28.64 -5.33
CA CYS A 86 0.90 30.06 -5.69
C CYS A 86 -0.22 30.47 -6.65
N PHE A 87 -0.50 29.64 -7.64
CA PHE A 87 -1.54 29.90 -8.64
C PHE A 87 -2.95 29.89 -8.01
N THR A 88 -3.27 28.90 -7.20
CA THR A 88 -4.56 28.82 -6.50
C THR A 88 -4.74 29.98 -5.54
N THR A 89 -3.72 30.30 -4.73
CA THR A 89 -3.76 31.44 -3.80
C THR A 89 -3.96 32.75 -4.53
N PHE A 90 -3.24 32.97 -5.64
CA PHE A 90 -3.34 34.20 -6.45
C PHE A 90 -4.76 34.42 -7.01
N ILE A 91 -5.35 33.36 -7.59
CA ILE A 91 -6.72 33.43 -8.11
C ILE A 91 -7.74 33.67 -6.97
N THR A 92 -7.60 32.97 -5.85
CA THR A 92 -8.47 33.18 -4.68
C THR A 92 -8.42 34.62 -4.19
N MET A 93 -7.23 35.19 -4.09
CA MET A 93 -7.06 36.59 -3.67
C MET A 93 -7.77 37.56 -4.62
N ILE A 94 -7.63 37.38 -5.93
CA ILE A 94 -8.32 38.25 -6.93
C ILE A 94 -9.83 38.19 -6.71
N PHE A 95 -10.43 37.03 -6.66
CA PHE A 95 -11.88 36.91 -6.50
C PHE A 95 -12.35 37.45 -5.15
N SER A 96 -11.64 37.23 -4.07
CA SER A 96 -11.99 37.74 -2.75
C SER A 96 -11.88 39.29 -2.69
N ILE A 97 -10.88 39.88 -3.35
CA ILE A 97 -10.75 41.35 -3.47
C ILE A 97 -11.93 41.91 -4.25
N ILE A 98 -12.31 41.28 -5.36
CA ILE A 98 -13.47 41.71 -6.16
C ILE A 98 -14.75 41.70 -5.30
N ILE A 99 -14.98 40.66 -4.52
CA ILE A 99 -16.15 40.55 -3.62
C ILE A 99 -16.09 41.64 -2.54
N GLY A 100 -14.93 41.84 -1.91
CA GLY A 100 -14.76 42.91 -0.91
C GLY A 100 -15.04 44.31 -1.51
N TYR A 101 -14.58 44.55 -2.75
CA TYR A 101 -14.88 45.79 -3.49
C TYR A 101 -16.37 45.94 -3.77
N LEU A 102 -17.05 44.89 -4.22
CA LEU A 102 -18.50 44.93 -4.46
C LEU A 102 -19.28 45.21 -3.18
N VAL A 103 -18.94 44.58 -2.06
CA VAL A 103 -19.56 44.83 -0.76
C VAL A 103 -19.34 46.30 -0.33
N ASN A 104 -18.13 46.83 -0.48
CA ASN A 104 -17.84 48.22 -0.19
C ASN A 104 -18.70 49.17 -1.05
N LYS A 105 -18.83 48.90 -2.35
CA LYS A 105 -19.62 49.67 -3.27
C LYS A 105 -21.11 49.64 -2.92
N MET A 106 -21.64 48.50 -2.50
CA MET A 106 -23.06 48.35 -2.12
C MET A 106 -23.39 48.99 -0.78
N THR A 107 -22.47 48.95 0.18
CA THR A 107 -22.70 49.42 1.56
C THR A 107 -22.14 50.85 1.79
N ASN A 108 -21.39 51.36 0.86
CA ASN A 108 -20.61 52.60 0.98
C ASN A 108 -19.76 52.69 2.26
N ASN A 109 -19.25 51.50 2.70
CA ASN A 109 -18.50 51.36 3.91
C ASN A 109 -17.28 50.41 3.71
N ILE A 110 -16.07 51.00 3.80
CA ILE A 110 -14.82 50.27 3.57
C ILE A 110 -14.58 49.16 4.57
N TYR A 111 -15.03 49.30 5.82
CA TYR A 111 -14.88 48.26 6.86
C TYR A 111 -15.71 47.04 6.52
N LEU A 112 -16.94 47.23 6.00
CA LEU A 112 -17.76 46.10 5.55
C LEU A 112 -17.17 45.44 4.33
N GLY A 113 -16.56 46.19 3.41
CA GLY A 113 -15.80 45.63 2.28
C GLY A 113 -14.63 44.75 2.74
N PHE A 114 -13.88 45.20 3.73
CA PHE A 114 -12.77 44.42 4.31
C PHE A 114 -13.24 43.14 5.02
N ILE A 115 -14.32 43.25 5.80
CA ILE A 115 -14.95 42.08 6.43
C ILE A 115 -15.43 41.11 5.36
N GLY A 116 -16.08 41.59 4.30
CA GLY A 116 -16.50 40.76 3.17
C GLY A 116 -15.34 40.03 2.51
N PHE A 117 -14.22 40.76 2.24
CA PHE A 117 -13.00 40.13 1.72
C PHE A 117 -12.52 38.95 2.60
N ILE A 118 -12.42 39.15 3.92
CA ILE A 118 -11.96 38.10 4.83
C ILE A 118 -12.97 36.94 4.91
N LEU A 119 -14.26 37.23 5.03
CA LEU A 119 -15.30 36.21 5.17
C LEU A 119 -15.36 35.30 3.95
N PHE A 120 -15.20 35.87 2.75
CA PHE A 120 -15.30 35.10 1.50
C PHE A 120 -13.99 34.43 1.09
N LEU A 121 -12.86 34.66 1.78
CA LEU A 121 -11.60 33.96 1.47
C LEU A 121 -11.74 32.44 1.50
N ILE A 122 -12.42 31.89 2.50
CA ILE A 122 -12.56 30.44 2.65
C ILE A 122 -13.48 29.86 1.57
N PRO A 123 -14.75 30.29 1.39
CA PRO A 123 -15.62 29.72 0.38
C PRO A 123 -15.12 29.92 -1.05
N VAL A 124 -14.49 31.06 -1.35
CA VAL A 124 -13.89 31.31 -2.67
C VAL A 124 -12.71 30.40 -2.91
N SER A 125 -11.85 30.15 -1.91
CA SER A 125 -10.73 29.23 -2.05
C SER A 125 -11.19 27.82 -2.42
N GLU A 126 -12.27 27.36 -1.81
CA GLU A 126 -12.83 26.03 -2.05
C GLU A 126 -13.35 25.90 -3.49
N LEU A 127 -14.10 26.90 -3.98
CA LEU A 127 -14.58 26.92 -5.36
C LEU A 127 -13.43 26.98 -6.38
N VAL A 128 -12.41 27.80 -6.13
CA VAL A 128 -11.23 27.92 -7.00
C VAL A 128 -10.47 26.60 -7.04
N ILE A 129 -10.25 25.95 -5.89
CA ILE A 129 -9.56 24.66 -5.83
C ILE A 129 -10.35 23.59 -6.59
N GLN A 130 -11.67 23.50 -6.40
CA GLN A 130 -12.52 22.54 -7.11
C GLN A 130 -12.47 22.75 -8.63
N LEU A 131 -12.56 24.00 -9.09
CA LEU A 131 -12.49 24.32 -10.51
C LEU A 131 -11.13 23.93 -11.11
N ILE A 132 -10.03 24.30 -10.45
CA ILE A 132 -8.68 23.97 -10.90
C ILE A 132 -8.47 22.44 -10.92
N GLN A 133 -8.90 21.72 -9.90
CA GLN A 133 -8.82 20.25 -9.85
C GLN A 133 -9.65 19.61 -10.96
N TYR A 134 -10.84 20.12 -11.24
CA TYR A 134 -11.66 19.65 -12.36
C TYR A 134 -10.94 19.82 -13.69
N ILE A 135 -10.38 21.01 -13.96
CA ILE A 135 -9.61 21.27 -15.18
C ILE A 135 -8.38 20.36 -15.26
N LEU A 136 -7.61 20.24 -14.17
CA LEU A 136 -6.42 19.38 -14.13
C LEU A 136 -6.77 17.90 -14.35
N SER A 137 -7.89 17.42 -13.82
CA SER A 137 -8.33 16.02 -14.02
C SER A 137 -8.63 15.70 -15.49
N LYS A 138 -8.99 16.69 -16.30
CA LYS A 138 -9.21 16.53 -17.74
C LYS A 138 -7.92 16.61 -18.56
N ILE A 139 -6.95 17.41 -18.11
CA ILE A 139 -5.70 17.66 -18.84
C ILE A 139 -4.62 16.64 -18.45
N VAL A 140 -4.49 16.33 -17.16
CA VAL A 140 -3.44 15.48 -16.65
C VAL A 140 -3.89 14.02 -16.66
N LYS A 141 -3.31 13.22 -17.54
CA LYS A 141 -3.56 11.79 -17.56
C LYS A 141 -2.95 11.12 -16.33
N PRO A 142 -3.67 10.19 -15.66
CA PRO A 142 -3.12 9.45 -14.55
C PRO A 142 -1.91 8.61 -14.98
N LYS A 143 -0.91 8.49 -14.10
CA LYS A 143 0.23 7.60 -14.34
C LYS A 143 -0.23 6.14 -14.24
N LEU A 144 0.11 5.35 -15.24
CA LEU A 144 -0.12 3.91 -15.18
C LEU A 144 0.73 3.31 -14.05
N ILE A 145 0.10 2.52 -13.20
CA ILE A 145 0.79 1.71 -12.21
C ILE A 145 1.06 0.34 -12.87
N PRO A 146 2.32 -0.06 -13.02
CA PRO A 146 2.65 -1.38 -13.56
C PRO A 146 2.06 -2.50 -12.70
N LYS A 147 1.52 -3.51 -13.36
CA LYS A 147 0.91 -4.65 -12.68
C LYS A 147 1.19 -5.96 -13.42
N LEU A 148 1.12 -7.05 -12.67
CA LEU A 148 1.20 -8.40 -13.21
C LEU A 148 -0.12 -8.77 -13.90
N ASP A 149 -0.03 -9.67 -14.85
CA ASP A 149 -1.18 -10.33 -15.45
C ASP A 149 -1.59 -11.51 -14.57
N LEU A 150 -2.73 -11.38 -13.91
CA LEU A 150 -3.27 -12.39 -12.99
C LEU A 150 -4.52 -13.09 -13.60
N THR A 151 -4.70 -13.05 -14.91
CA THR A 151 -5.84 -13.70 -15.59
C THR A 151 -5.86 -15.22 -15.39
N ASN A 152 -4.70 -15.83 -15.16
CA ASN A 152 -4.57 -17.27 -14.89
C ASN A 152 -4.48 -17.59 -13.38
N GLY A 153 -4.84 -16.63 -12.51
CA GLY A 153 -4.74 -16.77 -11.06
C GLY A 153 -3.40 -16.27 -10.50
N ILE A 154 -3.22 -16.50 -9.21
CA ILE A 154 -2.01 -16.13 -8.48
C ILE A 154 -1.08 -17.35 -8.41
N ASP A 155 0.17 -17.18 -8.82
CA ASP A 155 1.20 -18.24 -8.72
C ASP A 155 1.46 -18.60 -7.23
N GLU A 156 1.89 -19.83 -6.96
CA GLU A 156 2.24 -20.28 -5.59
C GLU A 156 3.29 -19.40 -4.90
N GLU A 157 4.29 -18.91 -5.65
CA GLU A 157 5.31 -17.98 -5.14
C GLU A 157 4.74 -16.65 -4.65
N ASN A 158 3.56 -16.27 -5.12
CA ASN A 158 2.87 -15.01 -4.82
C ASN A 158 1.61 -15.23 -3.98
N THR A 159 1.52 -16.37 -3.27
CA THR A 159 0.41 -16.68 -2.36
C THR A 159 0.03 -15.47 -1.52
N THR A 160 -1.24 -15.09 -1.58
CA THR A 160 -1.73 -13.84 -0.99
C THR A 160 -2.81 -14.10 0.03
N MET A 161 -2.71 -13.45 1.19
CA MET A 161 -3.74 -13.46 2.21
C MET A 161 -4.41 -12.10 2.31
N VAL A 162 -5.69 -12.04 2.02
CA VAL A 162 -6.53 -10.85 2.19
C VAL A 162 -7.00 -10.79 3.64
N VAL A 163 -6.57 -9.76 4.37
CA VAL A 163 -6.86 -9.62 5.80
C VAL A 163 -7.81 -8.46 6.03
N ILE A 164 -8.92 -8.69 6.73
CA ILE A 164 -9.89 -7.66 7.11
C ILE A 164 -9.79 -7.37 8.60
N PRO A 165 -9.02 -6.33 8.98
CA PRO A 165 -8.89 -5.93 10.38
C PRO A 165 -10.10 -5.13 10.83
N THR A 166 -10.77 -5.57 11.90
CA THR A 166 -11.96 -4.89 12.43
C THR A 166 -12.19 -5.19 13.91
N ILE A 167 -12.86 -4.26 14.61
CA ILE A 167 -13.30 -4.47 15.99
C ILE A 167 -14.62 -5.26 15.96
N ILE A 168 -14.67 -6.37 16.67
CA ILE A 168 -15.84 -7.26 16.74
C ILE A 168 -16.42 -7.21 18.15
N LYS A 169 -17.71 -6.83 18.23
CA LYS A 169 -18.41 -6.63 19.51
C LYS A 169 -19.55 -7.62 19.75
N SER A 170 -19.94 -8.39 18.72
CA SER A 170 -21.04 -9.36 18.84
C SER A 170 -20.93 -10.47 17.78
N LYS A 171 -21.63 -11.59 18.02
CA LYS A 171 -21.75 -12.70 17.07
C LYS A 171 -22.48 -12.33 15.78
N GLU A 172 -23.44 -11.37 15.84
CA GLU A 172 -24.12 -10.87 14.65
C GLU A 172 -23.15 -10.14 13.73
N LYS A 173 -22.20 -9.39 14.33
CA LYS A 173 -21.15 -8.70 13.56
C LYS A 173 -20.20 -9.70 12.90
N VAL A 174 -19.88 -10.81 13.54
CA VAL A 174 -19.09 -11.90 12.91
C VAL A 174 -19.81 -12.41 11.67
N LYS A 175 -21.11 -12.74 11.78
CA LYS A 175 -21.92 -13.23 10.64
C LYS A 175 -21.94 -12.25 9.47
N GLU A 176 -22.14 -10.96 9.76
CA GLU A 176 -22.11 -9.90 8.74
C GLU A 176 -20.77 -9.85 8.01
N LEU A 177 -19.67 -9.85 8.79
CA LEU A 177 -18.31 -9.73 8.25
C LEU A 177 -17.90 -10.97 7.47
N MET A 178 -18.25 -12.17 7.94
CA MET A 178 -17.98 -13.42 7.22
C MET A 178 -18.76 -13.50 5.90
N ARG A 179 -19.99 -12.97 5.87
CA ARG A 179 -20.75 -12.84 4.62
C ARG A 179 -20.05 -11.85 3.64
N LYS A 180 -19.51 -10.74 4.13
CA LYS A 180 -18.72 -9.83 3.29
C LYS A 180 -17.44 -10.50 2.78
N LEU A 181 -16.77 -11.27 3.61
CA LEU A 181 -15.60 -12.04 3.22
C LEU A 181 -15.92 -13.03 2.10
N GLU A 182 -17.07 -13.71 2.20
CA GLU A 182 -17.58 -14.59 1.14
C GLU A 182 -17.80 -13.84 -0.19
N VAL A 183 -18.41 -12.65 -0.14
CA VAL A 183 -18.58 -11.81 -1.34
C VAL A 183 -17.23 -11.42 -1.95
N TYR A 184 -16.23 -11.10 -1.13
CA TYR A 184 -14.90 -10.78 -1.62
C TYR A 184 -14.22 -11.99 -2.26
N TYR A 185 -14.42 -13.19 -1.70
CA TYR A 185 -13.94 -14.42 -2.31
C TYR A 185 -14.58 -14.64 -3.68
N LEU A 186 -15.91 -14.58 -3.79
CA LEU A 186 -16.64 -14.77 -5.04
C LEU A 186 -16.29 -13.75 -6.12
N ALA A 187 -15.93 -12.53 -5.72
CA ALA A 187 -15.48 -11.48 -6.65
C ALA A 187 -14.01 -11.65 -7.09
N ASN A 188 -13.22 -12.44 -6.37
CA ASN A 188 -11.78 -12.60 -6.59
C ASN A 188 -11.37 -14.08 -6.49
N GLU A 189 -12.18 -14.97 -7.00
CA GLU A 189 -11.91 -16.40 -7.00
C GLU A 189 -10.63 -16.69 -7.79
N SER A 190 -9.61 -17.13 -7.10
CA SER A 190 -8.31 -17.47 -7.66
C SER A 190 -7.62 -18.52 -6.80
N SER A 191 -6.78 -19.35 -7.39
CA SER A 191 -5.87 -20.21 -6.64
C SER A 191 -4.88 -19.34 -5.83
N ASN A 192 -4.41 -19.85 -4.69
CA ASN A 192 -3.41 -19.20 -3.85
C ASN A 192 -3.83 -17.82 -3.28
N ILE A 193 -5.15 -17.58 -3.14
CA ILE A 193 -5.69 -16.44 -2.39
C ILE A 193 -6.52 -16.94 -1.21
N TYR A 194 -6.24 -16.38 -0.04
CA TYR A 194 -6.87 -16.74 1.22
C TYR A 194 -7.49 -15.52 1.88
N PHE A 195 -8.56 -15.72 2.64
CA PHE A 195 -9.32 -14.63 3.23
C PHE A 195 -9.40 -14.80 4.74
N THR A 196 -8.92 -13.80 5.49
CA THR A 196 -8.85 -13.84 6.94
C THR A 196 -9.62 -12.68 7.56
N LEU A 197 -10.58 -13.00 8.42
CA LEU A 197 -11.18 -12.02 9.32
C LEU A 197 -10.28 -11.89 10.55
N LEU A 198 -9.64 -10.73 10.68
CA LEU A 198 -8.78 -10.40 11.80
C LEU A 198 -9.54 -9.53 12.79
N GLY A 199 -10.08 -10.16 13.83
CA GLY A 199 -10.90 -9.52 14.85
C GLY A 199 -10.07 -8.88 15.96
N ASP A 200 -10.34 -7.61 16.25
CA ASP A 200 -9.86 -6.94 17.45
C ASP A 200 -10.96 -6.87 18.51
N CYS A 201 -10.57 -6.95 19.76
CA CYS A 201 -11.47 -6.81 20.89
C CYS A 201 -11.88 -5.35 21.11
N SER A 202 -13.10 -5.12 21.63
CA SER A 202 -13.48 -3.80 22.14
C SER A 202 -12.72 -3.48 23.43
N GLU A 203 -12.62 -2.20 23.75
CA GLU A 203 -12.12 -1.74 25.03
C GLU A 203 -13.04 -2.21 26.19
N SER A 204 -12.42 -2.60 27.31
CA SER A 204 -13.11 -3.03 28.50
C SER A 204 -12.30 -2.75 29.77
N THR A 205 -12.97 -2.69 30.91
CA THR A 205 -12.33 -2.69 32.23
C THR A 205 -11.83 -4.09 32.66
N LYS A 206 -12.28 -5.15 31.98
CA LYS A 206 -11.89 -6.54 32.21
C LYS A 206 -11.02 -7.05 31.06
N LYS A 207 -10.12 -7.99 31.37
CA LYS A 207 -9.30 -8.67 30.36
C LYS A 207 -10.17 -9.49 29.40
N GLU A 208 -11.22 -10.12 29.90
CA GLU A 208 -12.14 -10.98 29.17
C GLU A 208 -13.56 -10.56 29.44
N GLU A 209 -14.39 -10.57 28.41
CA GLU A 209 -15.83 -10.34 28.45
C GLU A 209 -16.57 -11.62 28.02
N ASP A 210 -17.77 -11.81 28.53
CA ASP A 210 -18.57 -13.04 28.25
C ASP A 210 -18.86 -13.18 26.75
N PHE A 211 -19.08 -12.04 26.05
CA PHE A 211 -19.34 -12.04 24.62
C PHE A 211 -18.11 -12.43 23.77
N ASP A 212 -16.89 -12.38 24.31
CA ASP A 212 -15.68 -12.77 23.55
C ASP A 212 -15.75 -14.25 23.16
N ASN A 213 -16.20 -15.11 24.05
CA ASN A 213 -16.36 -16.54 23.78
C ASN A 213 -17.43 -16.78 22.71
N GLU A 214 -18.58 -16.05 22.77
CA GLU A 214 -19.61 -16.13 21.74
C GLU A 214 -19.09 -15.69 20.36
N VAL A 215 -18.25 -14.64 20.31
CA VAL A 215 -17.59 -14.15 19.08
C VAL A 215 -16.67 -15.20 18.51
N ILE A 216 -15.84 -15.84 19.37
CA ILE A 216 -14.88 -16.87 18.97
C ILE A 216 -15.60 -18.11 18.43
N GLU A 217 -16.60 -18.61 19.15
CA GLU A 217 -17.39 -19.78 18.72
C GLU A 217 -18.11 -19.53 17.40
N GLU A 218 -18.74 -18.37 17.25
CA GLU A 218 -19.42 -17.99 16.01
C GLU A 218 -18.39 -17.84 14.86
N GLY A 219 -17.21 -17.29 15.13
CA GLY A 219 -16.10 -17.17 14.17
C GLY A 219 -15.67 -18.53 13.62
N LYS A 220 -15.40 -19.50 14.49
CA LYS A 220 -15.10 -20.88 14.13
C LYS A 220 -16.19 -21.51 13.29
N LYS A 221 -17.43 -21.43 13.77
CA LYS A 221 -18.62 -21.99 13.09
C LYS A 221 -18.78 -21.45 11.68
N GLN A 222 -18.61 -20.14 11.48
CA GLN A 222 -18.74 -19.53 10.16
C GLN A 222 -17.58 -19.91 9.23
N VAL A 223 -16.34 -20.01 9.74
CA VAL A 223 -15.18 -20.50 8.99
C VAL A 223 -15.41 -21.92 8.52
N ASP A 224 -15.82 -22.81 9.42
CA ASP A 224 -16.09 -24.21 9.07
C ASP A 224 -17.20 -24.33 8.03
N LYS A 225 -18.29 -23.57 8.19
CA LYS A 225 -19.41 -23.54 7.25
C LYS A 225 -18.95 -23.08 5.84
N LEU A 226 -18.17 -22.02 5.76
CA LEU A 226 -17.68 -21.49 4.47
C LEU A 226 -16.67 -22.43 3.83
N ASN A 227 -15.72 -22.97 4.59
CA ASN A 227 -14.73 -23.90 4.06
C ASN A 227 -15.37 -25.22 3.63
N GLN A 228 -16.44 -25.69 4.29
CA GLN A 228 -17.24 -26.83 3.81
C GLN A 228 -18.01 -26.52 2.54
N LYS A 229 -18.58 -25.32 2.41
CA LYS A 229 -19.33 -24.88 1.22
C LYS A 229 -18.45 -24.79 -0.03
N TYR A 230 -17.23 -24.27 0.13
CA TYR A 230 -16.28 -24.05 -0.96
C TYR A 230 -15.12 -25.05 -0.93
N LYS A 231 -15.45 -26.34 -0.82
CA LYS A 231 -14.45 -27.41 -0.82
C LYS A 231 -13.53 -27.28 -2.01
N VAL A 232 -12.29 -26.89 -1.75
CA VAL A 232 -11.20 -26.99 -2.71
C VAL A 232 -10.36 -28.15 -2.23
N ASP A 233 -10.40 -29.25 -2.96
CA ASP A 233 -9.65 -30.45 -2.63
C ASP A 233 -8.17 -30.12 -2.46
N GLU A 234 -7.59 -30.65 -1.35
CA GLU A 234 -6.14 -30.72 -1.09
C GLU A 234 -5.37 -29.43 -0.79
N LYS A 235 -5.99 -28.27 -0.60
CA LYS A 235 -5.24 -27.09 -0.17
C LYS A 235 -4.70 -27.25 1.25
N GLU A 236 -3.41 -26.96 1.42
CA GLU A 236 -2.75 -26.97 2.74
C GLU A 236 -3.36 -25.94 3.70
N LEU A 237 -3.81 -24.80 3.18
CA LEU A 237 -4.50 -23.75 3.93
C LEU A 237 -5.99 -23.67 3.55
N PRO A 238 -6.91 -23.49 4.52
CA PRO A 238 -8.32 -23.25 4.24
C PRO A 238 -8.51 -21.84 3.62
N ILE A 239 -9.50 -21.70 2.74
CA ILE A 239 -9.77 -20.42 2.05
C ILE A 239 -10.16 -19.34 3.05
N PHE A 240 -11.05 -19.67 4.00
CA PHE A 240 -11.56 -18.73 4.98
C PHE A 240 -10.95 -18.99 6.36
N ASN A 241 -10.56 -17.91 7.03
CA ASN A 241 -9.89 -18.00 8.32
C ASN A 241 -10.42 -16.93 9.27
N PHE A 242 -10.36 -17.22 10.56
CA PHE A 242 -10.73 -16.32 11.64
C PHE A 242 -9.62 -16.26 12.68
N ILE A 243 -9.22 -15.05 13.02
CA ILE A 243 -8.21 -14.79 14.06
C ILE A 243 -8.78 -13.73 14.98
N TYR A 244 -8.72 -13.94 16.29
CA TYR A 244 -9.22 -13.02 17.30
C TYR A 244 -8.13 -12.63 18.29
N ARG A 245 -7.99 -11.34 18.52
CA ARG A 245 -6.90 -10.77 19.32
C ARG A 245 -7.21 -10.79 20.80
N GLU A 246 -6.17 -10.91 21.64
CA GLU A 246 -6.25 -10.78 23.08
C GLU A 246 -6.20 -9.31 23.51
N ARG A 247 -6.97 -8.92 24.54
CA ARG A 247 -6.86 -7.62 25.21
C ARG A 247 -5.59 -7.58 26.06
N LYS A 248 -4.91 -6.42 26.05
CA LYS A 248 -3.79 -6.12 26.93
C LYS A 248 -4.08 -4.86 27.73
N PHE A 249 -3.63 -4.84 28.98
CA PHE A 249 -3.82 -3.67 29.84
C PHE A 249 -2.97 -2.49 29.36
N ASN A 250 -3.63 -1.36 29.18
CA ASN A 250 -2.98 -0.09 28.84
C ASN A 250 -3.00 0.85 30.06
N LYS A 251 -1.83 1.08 30.64
CA LYS A 251 -1.68 1.95 31.82
C LYS A 251 -2.13 3.40 31.59
N LYS A 252 -1.99 3.93 30.37
CA LYS A 252 -2.38 5.32 30.05
C LYS A 252 -3.88 5.51 29.98
N GLU A 253 -4.61 4.52 29.47
CA GLU A 253 -6.05 4.56 29.30
C GLU A 253 -6.79 3.86 30.47
N ASN A 254 -6.04 3.22 31.37
CA ASN A 254 -6.54 2.44 32.51
C ASN A 254 -7.63 1.42 32.08
N SER A 255 -7.42 0.80 30.94
CA SER A 255 -8.36 -0.14 30.31
C SER A 255 -7.64 -1.27 29.59
N TYR A 256 -8.37 -2.36 29.36
CA TYR A 256 -7.91 -3.47 28.52
C TYR A 256 -8.37 -3.28 27.08
N LEU A 257 -7.44 -3.30 26.13
CA LEU A 257 -7.71 -3.09 24.70
C LEU A 257 -6.65 -3.75 23.82
N GLY A 258 -6.91 -3.81 22.52
CA GLY A 258 -5.90 -4.19 21.54
C GLY A 258 -4.84 -3.10 21.38
N TRP A 259 -3.56 -3.44 21.59
CA TRP A 259 -2.44 -2.51 21.46
C TRP A 259 -2.42 -1.83 20.09
N GLU A 260 -2.33 -0.51 20.06
CA GLU A 260 -2.33 0.33 18.84
C GLU A 260 -3.46 0.01 17.83
N ARG A 261 -4.54 -0.57 18.28
CA ARG A 261 -5.73 -0.82 17.46
C ARG A 261 -5.36 -1.51 16.13
N LYS A 262 -5.85 -1.01 15.02
CA LYS A 262 -5.67 -1.60 13.69
C LYS A 262 -4.19 -1.72 13.29
N ARG A 263 -3.37 -0.71 13.58
CA ARG A 263 -1.94 -0.75 13.23
C ARG A 263 -1.20 -1.83 13.99
N GLY A 264 -1.39 -1.88 15.30
CA GLY A 264 -0.75 -2.88 16.15
C GLY A 264 -1.21 -4.30 15.81
N MET A 265 -2.49 -4.47 15.47
CA MET A 265 -3.04 -5.76 15.05
C MET A 265 -2.41 -6.27 13.77
N LEU A 266 -2.32 -5.43 12.73
CA LEU A 266 -1.68 -5.79 11.47
C LEU A 266 -0.18 -6.07 11.64
N ASN A 267 0.50 -5.29 12.49
CA ASN A 267 1.91 -5.52 12.77
C ASN A 267 2.14 -6.87 13.49
N GLN A 268 1.34 -7.17 14.52
CA GLN A 268 1.40 -8.47 15.21
C GLN A 268 1.11 -9.63 14.25
N PHE A 269 0.14 -9.47 13.37
CA PHE A 269 -0.19 -10.48 12.37
C PHE A 269 0.98 -10.71 11.41
N ASN A 270 1.60 -9.66 10.88
CA ASN A 270 2.76 -9.77 10.00
C ASN A 270 3.95 -10.43 10.70
N GLU A 271 4.29 -10.00 11.92
CA GLU A 271 5.39 -10.60 12.68
C GLU A 271 5.15 -12.09 12.96
N TYR A 272 3.89 -12.47 13.24
CA TYR A 272 3.51 -13.87 13.44
C TYR A 272 3.64 -14.69 12.14
N ILE A 273 3.11 -14.21 11.02
CA ILE A 273 3.23 -14.91 9.72
C ILE A 273 4.70 -15.11 9.33
N LEU A 274 5.53 -14.08 9.56
CA LEU A 274 6.98 -14.16 9.29
C LEU A 274 7.75 -15.08 10.27
N GLY A 275 7.11 -15.57 11.33
CA GLY A 275 7.74 -16.42 12.33
C GLY A 275 8.67 -15.69 13.29
N ASN A 276 8.54 -14.36 13.40
CA ASN A 276 9.34 -13.53 14.30
C ASN A 276 8.82 -13.56 15.74
N ILE A 277 7.53 -13.85 15.93
CA ILE A 277 6.89 -13.99 17.24
C ILE A 277 6.06 -15.28 17.27
N GLN A 278 5.81 -15.81 18.47
CA GLN A 278 4.85 -16.87 18.70
C GLN A 278 3.43 -16.34 18.55
N ASN A 279 2.42 -17.24 18.46
CA ASN A 279 1.02 -16.86 18.32
C ASN A 279 0.58 -15.87 19.41
N PRO A 280 0.28 -14.59 19.06
CA PRO A 280 -0.14 -13.57 20.00
C PRO A 280 -1.66 -13.44 20.11
N PHE A 281 -2.40 -14.33 19.44
CA PHE A 281 -3.85 -14.26 19.32
C PHE A 281 -4.52 -15.22 20.31
N ARG A 282 -5.71 -14.82 20.77
CA ARG A 282 -6.55 -15.66 21.65
C ARG A 282 -7.17 -16.82 20.87
N GLU A 283 -7.53 -16.59 19.61
CA GLU A 283 -8.01 -17.61 18.70
C GLU A 283 -7.35 -17.45 17.32
N ASN A 284 -6.98 -18.58 16.72
CA ASN A 284 -6.35 -18.63 15.42
C ASN A 284 -6.69 -19.94 14.71
N THR A 285 -7.62 -19.90 13.76
CA THR A 285 -8.09 -21.10 13.05
C THR A 285 -7.06 -21.74 12.12
N ILE A 286 -5.91 -21.08 11.88
CA ILE A 286 -4.85 -21.57 11.00
C ILE A 286 -3.49 -21.78 11.71
N GLU A 287 -3.46 -21.73 13.06
CA GLU A 287 -2.22 -21.82 13.84
C GLU A 287 -1.35 -23.01 13.43
N ASN A 288 -1.91 -24.22 13.49
CA ASN A 288 -1.18 -25.46 13.19
C ASN A 288 -0.58 -25.50 11.77
N LYS A 289 -1.20 -24.80 10.82
CA LYS A 289 -0.76 -24.78 9.42
C LYS A 289 0.34 -23.74 9.19
N ILE A 290 0.22 -22.57 9.81
CA ILE A 290 1.26 -21.52 9.76
C ILE A 290 2.54 -22.03 10.42
N GLU A 291 2.45 -22.68 11.58
CA GLU A 291 3.62 -23.23 12.28
C GLU A 291 4.35 -24.31 11.45
N LYS A 292 3.61 -25.15 10.73
CA LYS A 292 4.20 -26.10 9.78
C LYS A 292 4.97 -25.40 8.67
N GLU A 293 4.41 -24.36 8.06
CA GLU A 293 5.08 -23.60 7.00
C GLU A 293 6.31 -22.85 7.53
N GLN A 294 6.22 -22.20 8.68
CA GLN A 294 7.36 -21.56 9.33
C GLN A 294 8.47 -22.55 9.63
N SER A 295 8.13 -23.79 10.02
CA SER A 295 9.11 -24.85 10.29
C SER A 295 9.81 -25.33 9.02
N LYS A 296 9.12 -25.36 7.87
CA LYS A 296 9.71 -25.67 6.55
C LYS A 296 10.70 -24.57 6.13
N ILE A 297 10.33 -23.30 6.28
CA ILE A 297 11.17 -22.14 5.95
C ILE A 297 12.45 -22.11 6.81
N LYS A 298 12.33 -22.40 8.11
CA LYS A 298 13.49 -22.46 9.03
C LYS A 298 14.43 -23.63 8.73
N LYS A 299 13.95 -24.71 8.12
CA LYS A 299 14.76 -25.89 7.74
C LYS A 299 15.46 -25.72 6.40
N GLN A 300 15.08 -24.75 5.56
CA GLN A 300 15.86 -24.40 4.38
C GLN A 300 17.15 -23.70 4.83
N PRO A 301 18.36 -24.22 4.51
CA PRO A 301 19.59 -23.59 4.93
C PRO A 301 19.64 -22.18 4.33
N LYS A 302 19.84 -21.17 5.19
CA LYS A 302 20.18 -19.82 4.76
C LYS A 302 21.50 -19.90 3.94
N ALA A 303 21.37 -20.16 2.67
CA ALA A 303 22.45 -19.95 1.73
C ALA A 303 22.66 -18.44 1.66
N GLU A 304 23.88 -18.02 2.05
CA GLU A 304 24.44 -16.70 1.83
C GLU A 304 24.07 -15.53 2.76
N ASN A 305 24.67 -15.58 3.95
CA ASN A 305 25.08 -14.33 4.63
C ASN A 305 26.43 -14.53 5.36
N LYS A 306 27.39 -15.16 4.69
CA LYS A 306 28.75 -15.43 5.24
C LYS A 306 29.87 -14.63 4.57
N LYS A 307 29.58 -13.61 3.74
CA LYS A 307 30.61 -12.84 3.05
C LYS A 307 30.84 -11.40 3.54
N GLU A 308 30.10 -10.92 4.52
CA GLU A 308 30.33 -9.53 5.02
C GLU A 308 31.12 -9.41 6.31
N LYS A 309 31.30 -10.47 7.09
CA LYS A 309 32.07 -10.42 8.37
C LYS A 309 33.59 -10.66 8.25
N THR A 310 34.12 -10.85 7.06
CA THR A 310 35.57 -11.15 6.90
C THR A 310 36.36 -9.98 6.27
N LYS A 311 35.77 -8.81 6.07
CA LYS A 311 36.48 -7.62 5.54
C LYS A 311 36.74 -6.50 6.56
N GLU A 312 36.16 -6.57 7.76
CA GLU A 312 36.41 -5.55 8.81
C GLU A 312 37.54 -5.88 9.78
N THR A 313 38.08 -7.08 9.77
CA THR A 313 39.15 -7.48 10.69
C THR A 313 40.57 -7.41 10.10
N LYS A 314 40.76 -6.74 8.95
CA LYS A 314 42.13 -6.57 8.36
C LYS A 314 42.53 -5.12 8.07
N LYS A 315 41.96 -4.14 8.79
CA LYS A 315 42.44 -2.74 8.75
C LYS A 315 42.58 -2.12 10.14
N GLY A 316 43.14 -2.85 11.07
CA GLY A 316 43.45 -2.35 12.39
C GLY A 316 44.75 -2.96 12.90
N GLY A 317 45.84 -2.75 12.22
CA GLY A 317 47.16 -3.17 12.66
C GLY A 317 48.24 -2.67 11.71
N GLU A 318 48.64 -1.45 11.88
CA GLU A 318 50.01 -0.92 11.67
C GLU A 318 49.99 0.62 11.71
N LYS A 319 50.62 1.06 12.79
CA LYS A 319 51.12 2.39 13.16
C LYS A 319 50.11 3.40 13.68
#